data_40c3ecd3670f9171eb7932034cb7dab9
#
_entry.id   40c3ecd3670f9171eb7932034cb7dab9
#
_cell.length_a   1.000
_cell.length_b   1.000
_cell.length_c   1.000
_cell.angle_alpha   90.00
_cell.angle_beta   90.00
_cell.angle_gamma   90.00
#
_symmetry.space_group_name_H-M   'P 1'
#
loop_
_entity.id
_entity.type
_entity.pdbx_description
1 polymer ?
#
loop_
_entity_poly.entity_id
_entity_poly.type
_entity_poly.pdbx_seq_one_letter_code
_entity_poly.pdbx_strand_id
1 'polypeptide(L)'
;MASGPPVPEPGPRIPGEHGAFRADGESHGPQASAGTVVPDGGSGTGDRAGTGGETAEEGAALLDDLRAAIGRYVVLPSDEALTAVTLWVAASHIQPALQHAPRLAVVGPTKGCGKSRVLDVLHETVSRPMMTVNTSPGVVFRIIGEDPPTLLVDEADTIFGPKVGDKEDLRGLLNAGHQRNRPAWRISGPEHKPTAFPTFAMAALAGIGDLPDTIMDRAVVLRMQKRKPGEKVAPFRSRHSVPELNALRDRLTAWLTPLRGTAHRLVPPMPVEDRAADTWEPLVIVAYLAGGHWPAQTRAACLAMTRNEVVQDEQTTLKTRLLRDIRRVFEQQGDTEALRSHDLLAALIQDAEAPWAEYGTKGLNAYHLANLLRDFGISPANHRFENGRQAKAYARNQFLDAWARYCPDPAQPATAAEETVPTRRAQSKPPAPPSGTLPIGPPGGPAGPRHTR
;
A
#
# COMPACT_ATOMS: atom_id res chain seq x y z
N MET A 1 3.11 -64.84 10.06
CA MET A 1 3.23 -64.93 8.59
C MET A 1 2.20 -64.00 8.01
N ALA A 2 2.56 -62.78 7.62
CA ALA A 2 1.69 -61.88 6.96
C ALA A 2 2.50 -61.25 5.82
N SER A 3 2.05 -61.53 4.60
CA SER A 3 2.68 -61.17 3.34
C SER A 3 2.43 -59.68 3.08
N GLY A 4 3.48 -58.93 2.72
CA GLY A 4 3.42 -57.56 2.29
C GLY A 4 2.98 -57.44 0.81
N PRO A 5 2.48 -56.26 0.39
CA PRO A 5 2.00 -56.05 -0.99
C PRO A 5 3.16 -55.87 -2.00
N PRO A 6 2.92 -56.11 -3.30
CA PRO A 6 3.95 -56.11 -4.33
C PRO A 6 4.34 -54.72 -4.80
N VAL A 7 5.60 -54.61 -5.22
CA VAL A 7 6.23 -53.45 -5.83
C VAL A 7 5.81 -53.33 -7.30
N PRO A 8 5.47 -52.14 -7.85
CA PRO A 8 5.17 -52.00 -9.27
C PRO A 8 6.43 -51.92 -10.14
N GLU A 9 6.36 -52.54 -11.32
CA GLU A 9 7.41 -52.54 -12.36
C GLU A 9 7.57 -51.20 -13.09
N PRO A 10 8.77 -50.94 -13.65
CA PRO A 10 9.04 -49.68 -14.40
C PRO A 10 8.53 -49.76 -15.85
N GLY A 11 7.81 -48.74 -16.29
CA GLY A 11 7.32 -48.56 -17.65
C GLY A 11 8.43 -48.19 -18.69
N PRO A 12 8.09 -48.24 -20.00
CA PRO A 12 9.08 -48.29 -21.08
C PRO A 12 9.77 -46.92 -21.39
N ARG A 13 11.06 -47.03 -21.77
CA ARG A 13 11.93 -45.94 -22.21
C ARG A 13 11.61 -45.51 -23.64
N ILE A 14 11.58 -44.21 -23.89
CA ILE A 14 11.51 -43.61 -25.23
C ILE A 14 12.93 -43.24 -25.70
N PRO A 15 13.32 -43.52 -26.97
CA PRO A 15 14.67 -43.25 -27.48
C PRO A 15 14.93 -41.75 -27.77
N GLY A 16 16.17 -41.34 -27.54
CA GLY A 16 16.64 -39.99 -27.80
C GLY A 16 17.01 -39.79 -29.28
N GLU A 17 16.85 -38.56 -29.73
CA GLU A 17 17.48 -38.04 -30.96
C GLU A 17 18.55 -37.02 -30.62
N HIS A 18 19.79 -37.36 -31.04
CA HIS A 18 20.93 -36.48 -31.07
C HIS A 18 20.87 -35.65 -32.37
N GLY A 19 20.92 -34.33 -32.25
CA GLY A 19 21.13 -33.41 -33.34
C GLY A 19 22.20 -32.38 -32.97
N ALA A 20 23.43 -32.63 -33.37
CA ALA A 20 24.53 -31.68 -33.30
C ALA A 20 24.41 -30.66 -34.44
N PHE A 21 24.52 -29.35 -34.15
CA PHE A 21 24.76 -28.33 -35.15
C PHE A 21 26.09 -27.62 -34.88
N ARG A 22 26.93 -27.65 -35.91
CA ARG A 22 28.26 -27.02 -36.01
C ARG A 22 28.14 -25.51 -36.23
N ALA A 23 29.09 -24.80 -35.67
CA ALA A 23 29.41 -23.42 -35.99
C ALA A 23 30.22 -23.38 -37.29
N ASP A 24 29.88 -22.45 -38.20
CA ASP A 24 30.79 -21.90 -39.19
C ASP A 24 30.51 -20.40 -39.34
N GLY A 25 31.58 -19.61 -39.22
CA GLY A 25 31.57 -18.16 -39.38
C GLY A 25 31.74 -17.77 -40.84
N GLU A 26 31.31 -16.56 -41.13
CA GLU A 26 31.95 -15.72 -42.16
C GLU A 26 31.50 -14.25 -41.98
N SER A 27 32.48 -13.40 -41.95
CA SER A 27 32.45 -11.94 -41.92
C SER A 27 32.27 -11.37 -43.35
N HIS A 28 31.32 -10.42 -43.51
CA HIS A 28 31.41 -9.45 -44.61
C HIS A 28 30.80 -8.11 -44.20
N GLY A 29 31.59 -7.06 -44.13
CA GLY A 29 31.13 -5.68 -44.03
C GLY A 29 30.80 -5.10 -45.41
N PRO A 30 29.98 -4.09 -45.50
CA PRO A 30 29.91 -3.26 -46.68
C PRO A 30 30.27 -1.79 -46.44
N GLN A 31 30.83 -1.26 -47.47
CA GLN A 31 31.33 0.09 -47.71
C GLN A 31 30.24 1.16 -47.71
N ALA A 32 30.71 2.36 -47.34
CA ALA A 32 30.01 3.63 -47.47
C ALA A 32 29.87 4.08 -48.93
N SER A 33 28.73 4.70 -49.27
CA SER A 33 28.64 5.66 -50.37
C SER A 33 27.84 6.88 -49.94
N ALA A 34 28.48 8.03 -50.04
CA ALA A 34 27.94 9.36 -49.84
C ALA A 34 27.06 9.78 -51.02
N GLY A 35 25.94 10.38 -50.75
CA GLY A 35 25.10 11.06 -51.74
C GLY A 35 24.45 12.30 -51.08
N THR A 36 25.04 13.44 -51.44
CA THR A 36 24.58 14.80 -51.09
C THR A 36 23.39 15.19 -51.97
N VAL A 37 22.26 15.60 -51.38
CA VAL A 37 21.28 16.46 -52.04
C VAL A 37 20.74 17.46 -51.00
N VAL A 38 20.81 18.73 -51.33
CA VAL A 38 20.38 19.92 -50.57
C VAL A 38 19.04 20.44 -51.18
N PRO A 39 18.31 21.42 -50.59
CA PRO A 39 16.96 21.22 -50.09
C PRO A 39 15.89 21.88 -50.97
N ASP A 40 14.65 21.49 -50.79
CA ASP A 40 13.55 22.32 -51.24
C ASP A 40 12.57 22.57 -50.07
N GLY A 41 12.17 23.83 -49.95
CA GLY A 41 11.34 24.34 -48.88
C GLY A 41 9.89 23.98 -49.09
N GLY A 42 9.30 23.44 -48.03
CA GLY A 42 7.88 23.21 -47.92
C GLY A 42 7.40 23.51 -46.49
N SER A 43 6.80 24.68 -46.31
CA SER A 43 6.03 25.05 -45.13
C SER A 43 4.87 24.09 -44.90
N GLY A 44 4.98 23.29 -43.85
CA GLY A 44 3.93 22.41 -43.35
C GLY A 44 3.76 22.63 -41.86
N THR A 45 2.99 23.64 -41.48
CA THR A 45 2.37 23.71 -40.17
C THR A 45 1.37 22.59 -40.06
N GLY A 46 1.71 21.53 -39.35
CA GLY A 46 0.92 20.32 -39.13
C GLY A 46 1.07 19.81 -37.72
N ASP A 47 0.26 20.34 -36.84
CA ASP A 47 -0.55 19.63 -35.85
C ASP A 47 0.12 18.41 -35.14
N ARG A 48 0.79 18.65 -34.02
CA ARG A 48 1.19 17.65 -33.03
C ARG A 48 0.55 17.85 -31.63
N ALA A 49 -0.48 18.69 -31.55
CA ALA A 49 -1.20 18.94 -30.31
C ALA A 49 -2.52 18.14 -30.19
N GLY A 50 -2.97 17.44 -31.23
CA GLY A 50 -4.28 16.77 -31.27
C GLY A 50 -4.37 15.37 -30.61
N THR A 51 -3.28 14.59 -30.64
CA THR A 51 -3.37 13.18 -30.20
C THR A 51 -3.38 12.97 -28.69
N GLY A 52 -2.94 13.96 -27.89
CA GLY A 52 -2.94 13.86 -26.42
C GLY A 52 -4.30 14.13 -25.78
N GLY A 53 -5.12 14.98 -26.41
CA GLY A 53 -6.45 15.33 -25.90
C GLY A 53 -7.50 14.24 -26.13
N GLU A 54 -7.54 13.68 -27.33
CA GLU A 54 -8.50 12.61 -27.70
C GLU A 54 -8.30 11.35 -26.86
N THR A 55 -7.05 10.92 -26.61
CA THR A 55 -6.74 9.75 -25.78
C THR A 55 -7.07 9.96 -24.28
N ALA A 56 -7.03 11.19 -23.80
CA ALA A 56 -7.38 11.52 -22.42
C ALA A 56 -8.93 11.52 -22.23
N GLU A 57 -9.70 12.06 -23.18
CA GLU A 57 -11.15 12.02 -23.13
C GLU A 57 -11.68 10.57 -23.22
N GLU A 58 -11.07 9.74 -24.06
CA GLU A 58 -11.36 8.31 -24.14
C GLU A 58 -11.04 7.58 -22.82
N GLY A 59 -9.92 7.92 -22.16
CA GLY A 59 -9.53 7.35 -20.88
C GLY A 59 -10.52 7.69 -19.76
N ALA A 60 -10.94 8.95 -19.67
CA ALA A 60 -11.93 9.38 -18.70
C ALA A 60 -13.28 8.67 -18.90
N ALA A 61 -13.77 8.59 -20.13
CA ALA A 61 -15.02 7.89 -20.45
C ALA A 61 -14.92 6.38 -20.14
N LEU A 62 -13.78 5.75 -20.40
CA LEU A 62 -13.56 4.34 -20.08
C LEU A 62 -13.58 4.07 -18.57
N LEU A 63 -12.99 4.96 -17.78
CA LEU A 63 -13.08 4.86 -16.32
C LEU A 63 -14.51 5.09 -15.82
N ASP A 64 -15.29 5.95 -16.45
CA ASP A 64 -16.72 6.15 -16.13
C ASP A 64 -17.54 4.89 -16.45
N ASP A 65 -17.28 4.23 -17.58
CA ASP A 65 -17.90 2.94 -17.94
C ASP A 65 -17.55 1.87 -16.88
N LEU A 66 -16.27 1.78 -16.50
CA LEU A 66 -15.81 0.82 -15.48
C LEU A 66 -16.47 1.11 -14.12
N ARG A 67 -16.51 2.37 -13.71
CA ARG A 67 -17.14 2.81 -12.46
C ARG A 67 -18.62 2.44 -12.42
N ALA A 68 -19.34 2.69 -13.52
CA ALA A 68 -20.74 2.33 -13.65
C ALA A 68 -20.95 0.79 -13.61
N ALA A 69 -20.07 0.01 -14.26
CA ALA A 69 -20.12 -1.45 -14.24
C ALA A 69 -19.88 -2.01 -12.83
N ILE A 70 -18.87 -1.52 -12.09
CA ILE A 70 -18.61 -1.94 -10.69
C ILE A 70 -19.82 -1.61 -9.81
N GLY A 71 -20.32 -0.38 -9.86
CA GLY A 71 -21.48 0.06 -9.06
C GLY A 71 -22.77 -0.68 -9.36
N ARG A 72 -22.91 -1.25 -10.56
CA ARG A 72 -24.05 -2.09 -10.94
C ARG A 72 -24.12 -3.39 -10.17
N TYR A 73 -22.98 -4.02 -9.85
CA TYR A 73 -22.89 -5.34 -9.23
C TYR A 73 -22.58 -5.31 -7.73
N VAL A 74 -22.04 -4.20 -7.22
CA VAL A 74 -21.59 -4.08 -5.84
C VAL A 74 -22.07 -2.76 -5.22
N VAL A 75 -22.64 -2.82 -4.00
CA VAL A 75 -22.83 -1.64 -3.16
C VAL A 75 -21.55 -1.45 -2.36
N LEU A 76 -20.79 -0.41 -2.69
CA LEU A 76 -19.60 -0.01 -1.95
C LEU A 76 -19.95 0.96 -0.81
N PRO A 77 -19.08 1.12 0.20
CA PRO A 77 -19.38 1.94 1.39
C PRO A 77 -19.66 3.41 1.10
N SER A 78 -19.03 3.96 0.06
CA SER A 78 -19.19 5.36 -0.35
C SER A 78 -18.85 5.54 -1.84
N ASP A 79 -19.08 6.73 -2.35
CA ASP A 79 -18.75 7.13 -3.72
C ASP A 79 -17.22 7.23 -3.92
N GLU A 80 -16.50 7.66 -2.89
CA GLU A 80 -15.05 7.68 -2.83
C GLU A 80 -14.46 6.27 -2.90
N ALA A 81 -15.08 5.31 -2.23
CA ALA A 81 -14.69 3.90 -2.30
C ALA A 81 -14.89 3.33 -3.72
N LEU A 82 -15.99 3.70 -4.39
CA LEU A 82 -16.22 3.31 -5.78
C LEU A 82 -15.18 3.93 -6.72
N THR A 83 -14.84 5.19 -6.53
CA THR A 83 -13.77 5.88 -7.26
C THR A 83 -12.42 5.19 -7.05
N ALA A 84 -12.08 4.88 -5.81
CA ALA A 84 -10.82 4.22 -5.47
C ALA A 84 -10.70 2.81 -6.08
N VAL A 85 -11.77 2.00 -6.03
CA VAL A 85 -11.78 0.66 -6.65
C VAL A 85 -11.62 0.75 -8.16
N THR A 86 -12.30 1.69 -8.81
CA THR A 86 -12.19 1.93 -10.26
C THR A 86 -10.75 2.21 -10.65
N LEU A 87 -10.09 3.12 -9.95
CA LEU A 87 -8.69 3.48 -10.19
C LEU A 87 -7.73 2.35 -9.83
N TRP A 88 -8.01 1.61 -8.77
CA TRP A 88 -7.21 0.45 -8.38
C TRP A 88 -7.24 -0.65 -9.46
N VAL A 89 -8.41 -0.93 -10.03
CA VAL A 89 -8.55 -1.85 -11.18
C VAL A 89 -7.69 -1.35 -12.34
N ALA A 90 -7.84 -0.10 -12.75
CA ALA A 90 -7.07 0.46 -13.85
C ALA A 90 -5.56 0.47 -13.58
N ALA A 91 -5.12 0.77 -12.33
CA ALA A 91 -3.70 0.70 -11.93
C ALA A 91 -3.10 -0.69 -12.10
N SER A 92 -3.90 -1.77 -11.99
CA SER A 92 -3.42 -3.13 -12.22
C SER A 92 -2.89 -3.34 -13.64
N HIS A 93 -3.37 -2.59 -14.65
CA HIS A 93 -2.93 -2.68 -16.05
C HIS A 93 -1.60 -1.98 -16.33
N ILE A 94 -1.18 -1.09 -15.44
CA ILE A 94 0.12 -0.41 -15.52
C ILE A 94 1.08 -0.81 -14.39
N GLN A 95 0.76 -1.81 -13.59
CA GLN A 95 1.59 -2.20 -12.44
C GLN A 95 3.07 -2.47 -12.80
N PRO A 96 3.47 -2.93 -14.01
CA PRO A 96 4.88 -3.03 -14.38
C PRO A 96 5.63 -1.68 -14.34
N ALA A 97 4.93 -0.56 -14.51
CA ALA A 97 5.51 0.80 -14.48
C ALA A 97 5.55 1.43 -13.09
N LEU A 98 4.86 0.86 -12.11
CA LEU A 98 4.68 1.45 -10.78
C LEU A 98 5.83 1.08 -9.83
N GLN A 99 6.11 1.94 -8.84
CA GLN A 99 7.05 1.68 -7.75
C GLN A 99 6.35 1.00 -6.56
N HIS A 100 5.08 1.33 -6.32
CA HIS A 100 4.26 0.76 -5.27
C HIS A 100 3.09 -0.04 -5.86
N ALA A 101 2.76 -1.16 -5.23
CA ALA A 101 1.63 -2.02 -5.56
C ALA A 101 0.63 -1.97 -4.40
N PRO A 102 -0.33 -1.02 -4.43
CA PRO A 102 -1.28 -0.84 -3.35
C PRO A 102 -2.09 -2.11 -3.09
N ARG A 103 -2.29 -2.44 -1.82
CA ARG A 103 -3.27 -3.46 -1.42
C ARG A 103 -4.67 -2.88 -1.55
N LEU A 104 -5.65 -3.74 -1.77
CA LEU A 104 -7.07 -3.44 -1.62
C LEU A 104 -7.61 -4.33 -0.50
N ALA A 105 -7.84 -3.77 0.67
CA ALA A 105 -8.40 -4.49 1.81
C ALA A 105 -9.92 -4.42 1.76
N VAL A 106 -10.56 -5.56 1.48
CA VAL A 106 -12.03 -5.68 1.41
C VAL A 106 -12.51 -6.35 2.69
N VAL A 107 -12.69 -5.56 3.73
CA VAL A 107 -13.00 -6.05 5.08
C VAL A 107 -14.46 -5.79 5.47
N GLY A 108 -14.97 -6.53 6.44
CA GLY A 108 -16.31 -6.30 6.93
C GLY A 108 -16.63 -7.19 8.13
N PRO A 109 -17.55 -6.76 9.00
CA PRO A 109 -17.76 -7.37 10.33
C PRO A 109 -18.34 -8.78 10.26
N THR A 110 -19.03 -9.13 9.16
CA THR A 110 -19.77 -10.40 9.06
C THR A 110 -19.73 -10.98 7.64
N LYS A 111 -20.18 -12.23 7.52
CA LYS A 111 -20.48 -12.85 6.23
C LYS A 111 -21.66 -12.15 5.56
N GLY A 112 -21.70 -12.16 4.20
CA GLY A 112 -22.80 -11.61 3.44
C GLY A 112 -22.77 -10.08 3.22
N CYS A 113 -21.64 -9.42 3.48
CA CYS A 113 -21.43 -7.99 3.20
C CYS A 113 -21.03 -7.68 1.74
N GLY A 114 -20.96 -8.69 0.86
CA GLY A 114 -20.60 -8.48 -0.54
C GLY A 114 -19.12 -8.57 -0.88
N LYS A 115 -18.23 -8.93 0.04
CA LYS A 115 -16.77 -9.03 -0.15
C LYS A 115 -16.38 -9.93 -1.33
N SER A 116 -16.88 -11.18 -1.37
CA SER A 116 -16.61 -12.11 -2.47
C SER A 116 -17.15 -11.58 -3.81
N ARG A 117 -18.25 -10.80 -3.78
CA ARG A 117 -18.76 -10.15 -4.99
C ARG A 117 -17.82 -9.06 -5.51
N VAL A 118 -17.15 -8.33 -4.64
CA VAL A 118 -16.07 -7.41 -5.05
C VAL A 118 -14.99 -8.20 -5.77
N LEU A 119 -14.51 -9.30 -5.19
CA LEU A 119 -13.48 -10.14 -5.83
C LEU A 119 -13.94 -10.74 -7.16
N ASP A 120 -15.23 -11.18 -7.29
CA ASP A 120 -15.78 -11.66 -8.57
C ASP A 120 -15.67 -10.59 -9.67
N VAL A 121 -16.04 -9.34 -9.37
CA VAL A 121 -15.96 -8.21 -10.32
C VAL A 121 -14.51 -7.87 -10.64
N LEU A 122 -13.63 -7.84 -9.62
CA LEU A 122 -12.21 -7.60 -9.81
C LEU A 122 -11.57 -8.66 -10.71
N HIS A 123 -11.92 -9.94 -10.51
CA HIS A 123 -11.40 -11.05 -11.33
C HIS A 123 -11.63 -10.83 -12.84
N GLU A 124 -12.76 -10.26 -13.20
CA GLU A 124 -13.11 -10.04 -14.59
C GLU A 124 -12.57 -8.72 -15.19
N THR A 125 -12.05 -7.81 -14.33
CA THR A 125 -11.68 -6.46 -14.76
C THR A 125 -10.20 -6.11 -14.58
N VAL A 126 -9.48 -6.75 -13.66
CA VAL A 126 -8.05 -6.48 -13.42
C VAL A 126 -7.14 -7.13 -14.47
N SER A 127 -5.92 -6.64 -14.58
CA SER A 127 -4.88 -7.27 -15.39
C SER A 127 -4.43 -8.59 -14.78
N ARG A 128 -4.37 -9.66 -15.58
CA ARG A 128 -3.86 -10.98 -15.19
C ARG A 128 -4.35 -11.47 -13.82
N PRO A 129 -5.66 -11.62 -13.62
CA PRO A 129 -6.21 -12.01 -12.33
C PRO A 129 -5.71 -13.39 -11.89
N MET A 130 -5.29 -13.50 -10.64
CA MET A 130 -4.96 -14.76 -9.98
C MET A 130 -5.78 -14.91 -8.71
N MET A 131 -6.91 -15.59 -8.81
CA MET A 131 -7.75 -15.91 -7.67
C MET A 131 -7.08 -17.02 -6.85
N THR A 132 -6.93 -16.80 -5.55
CA THR A 132 -6.37 -17.80 -4.64
C THR A 132 -7.23 -17.93 -3.39
N VAL A 133 -7.64 -19.14 -3.10
CA VAL A 133 -8.30 -19.53 -1.85
C VAL A 133 -7.34 -20.35 -1.00
N ASN A 134 -6.47 -21.13 -1.62
CA ASN A 134 -5.52 -22.00 -0.91
C ASN A 134 -4.31 -22.37 -1.80
N THR A 135 -3.56 -21.35 -2.23
CA THR A 135 -2.39 -21.55 -3.10
C THR A 135 -1.12 -21.68 -2.26
N SER A 136 -0.27 -22.65 -2.62
CA SER A 136 1.03 -22.75 -1.97
C SER A 136 1.90 -21.54 -2.30
N PRO A 137 2.64 -20.98 -1.34
CA PRO A 137 3.54 -19.85 -1.53
C PRO A 137 4.52 -20.03 -2.71
N GLY A 138 5.01 -21.26 -2.89
CA GLY A 138 5.94 -21.60 -3.95
C GLY A 138 5.39 -21.42 -5.37
N VAL A 139 4.08 -21.52 -5.57
CA VAL A 139 3.41 -21.22 -6.86
C VAL A 139 3.39 -19.72 -7.06
N VAL A 140 2.98 -18.94 -6.05
CA VAL A 140 2.89 -17.46 -6.14
C VAL A 140 4.24 -16.87 -6.46
N PHE A 141 5.32 -17.28 -5.77
CA PHE A 141 6.69 -16.81 -6.04
C PHE A 141 7.16 -17.05 -7.49
N ARG A 142 6.72 -18.15 -8.13
CA ARG A 142 7.13 -18.48 -9.50
C ARG A 142 6.33 -17.75 -10.58
N ILE A 143 5.13 -17.30 -10.26
CA ILE A 143 4.24 -16.58 -11.20
C ILE A 143 4.56 -15.09 -11.24
N ILE A 144 5.05 -14.53 -10.12
CA ILE A 144 5.44 -13.12 -10.06
C ILE A 144 6.75 -12.93 -10.85
N GLY A 145 6.69 -12.14 -11.90
CA GLY A 145 7.81 -11.82 -12.79
C GLY A 145 7.82 -10.32 -13.12
N GLU A 146 8.31 -9.98 -14.31
CA GLU A 146 8.37 -8.59 -14.82
C GLU A 146 6.96 -8.01 -15.04
N ASP A 147 6.03 -8.84 -15.52
CA ASP A 147 4.62 -8.49 -15.67
C ASP A 147 3.81 -9.30 -14.65
N PRO A 148 3.71 -8.84 -13.39
CA PRO A 148 3.14 -9.60 -12.30
C PRO A 148 1.62 -9.76 -12.44
N PRO A 149 1.02 -10.85 -11.91
CA PRO A 149 -0.42 -11.00 -11.81
C PRO A 149 -1.01 -10.06 -10.76
N THR A 150 -2.32 -9.83 -10.83
CA THR A 150 -3.08 -9.22 -9.73
C THR A 150 -3.61 -10.34 -8.85
N LEU A 151 -3.14 -10.40 -7.61
CA LEU A 151 -3.53 -11.42 -6.64
C LEU A 151 -4.90 -11.08 -6.04
N LEU A 152 -5.82 -12.05 -6.04
CA LEU A 152 -7.14 -11.93 -5.44
C LEU A 152 -7.28 -13.03 -4.38
N VAL A 153 -7.33 -12.63 -3.11
CA VAL A 153 -7.30 -13.54 -1.96
C VAL A 153 -8.63 -13.46 -1.22
N ASP A 154 -9.42 -14.51 -1.29
CA ASP A 154 -10.60 -14.64 -0.42
C ASP A 154 -10.23 -15.31 0.91
N GLU A 155 -10.99 -15.04 1.96
CA GLU A 155 -10.74 -15.51 3.32
C GLU A 155 -9.32 -15.17 3.85
N ALA A 156 -8.85 -13.95 3.55
CA ALA A 156 -7.52 -13.48 3.97
C ALA A 156 -7.31 -13.54 5.49
N ASP A 157 -8.37 -13.40 6.29
CA ASP A 157 -8.35 -13.59 7.74
C ASP A 157 -7.84 -14.98 8.15
N THR A 158 -8.01 -16.01 7.33
CA THR A 158 -7.46 -17.34 7.60
C THR A 158 -5.94 -17.42 7.41
N ILE A 159 -5.36 -16.53 6.56
CA ILE A 159 -3.93 -16.44 6.33
C ILE A 159 -3.24 -15.72 7.49
N PHE A 160 -3.89 -14.69 8.02
CA PHE A 160 -3.36 -13.84 9.09
C PHE A 160 -3.79 -14.26 10.51
N GLY A 161 -4.59 -15.30 10.64
CA GLY A 161 -5.06 -15.82 11.92
C GLY A 161 -3.96 -16.48 12.78
N PRO A 162 -4.26 -16.81 14.05
CA PRO A 162 -3.27 -17.31 15.03
C PRO A 162 -2.69 -18.71 14.71
N LYS A 163 -3.29 -19.47 13.79
CA LYS A 163 -2.79 -20.80 13.35
C LYS A 163 -1.90 -20.65 12.10
N VAL A 164 -0.68 -20.17 12.31
CA VAL A 164 0.15 -19.59 11.24
C VAL A 164 1.10 -20.57 10.54
N GLY A 165 1.37 -21.76 11.05
CA GLY A 165 2.43 -22.68 10.61
C GLY A 165 2.83 -22.65 9.12
N ASP A 166 1.93 -23.00 8.21
CA ASP A 166 2.26 -23.17 6.78
C ASP A 166 2.04 -21.90 5.93
N LYS A 167 1.54 -20.79 6.53
CA LYS A 167 1.15 -19.58 5.79
C LYS A 167 2.11 -18.40 5.96
N GLU A 168 3.18 -18.55 6.73
CA GLU A 168 4.16 -17.48 7.01
C GLU A 168 4.81 -16.94 5.72
N ASP A 169 5.13 -17.82 4.78
CA ASP A 169 5.71 -17.43 3.50
C ASP A 169 4.77 -16.56 2.65
N LEU A 170 3.46 -16.86 2.67
CA LEU A 170 2.46 -16.07 1.95
C LEU A 170 2.25 -14.70 2.63
N ARG A 171 2.26 -14.66 3.97
CA ARG A 171 2.24 -13.40 4.73
C ARG A 171 3.45 -12.54 4.40
N GLY A 172 4.66 -13.14 4.41
CA GLY A 172 5.90 -12.47 4.05
C GLY A 172 5.86 -11.89 2.64
N LEU A 173 5.34 -12.67 1.66
CA LEU A 173 5.16 -12.22 0.29
C LEU A 173 4.19 -11.04 0.21
N LEU A 174 3.01 -11.16 0.82
CA LEU A 174 2.00 -10.09 0.80
C LEU A 174 2.51 -8.81 1.47
N ASN A 175 3.29 -8.95 2.55
CA ASN A 175 3.91 -7.80 3.22
C ASN A 175 5.03 -7.15 2.38
N ALA A 176 5.91 -7.93 1.74
CA ALA A 176 7.02 -7.40 0.96
C ALA A 176 6.60 -6.86 -0.40
N GLY A 177 5.60 -7.49 -1.03
CA GLY A 177 5.23 -7.26 -2.43
C GLY A 177 4.53 -5.94 -2.73
N HIS A 178 4.35 -5.04 -1.75
CA HIS A 178 3.80 -3.70 -1.98
C HIS A 178 4.83 -2.73 -2.60
N GLN A 179 6.11 -3.05 -2.56
CA GLN A 179 7.19 -2.19 -3.04
C GLN A 179 8.16 -2.99 -3.92
N ARG A 180 8.64 -2.36 -4.99
CA ARG A 180 9.70 -2.95 -5.83
C ARG A 180 10.99 -3.17 -5.06
N ASN A 181 11.85 -4.05 -5.60
CA ASN A 181 13.19 -4.31 -5.08
C ASN A 181 13.21 -4.89 -3.64
N ARG A 182 12.15 -5.59 -3.24
CA ARG A 182 12.07 -6.36 -1.99
C ARG A 182 11.88 -7.85 -2.28
N PRO A 183 12.89 -8.55 -2.86
CA PRO A 183 12.76 -9.96 -3.18
C PRO A 183 12.69 -10.82 -1.91
N ALA A 184 12.00 -11.95 -2.01
CA ALA A 184 12.08 -13.01 -1.03
C ALA A 184 13.25 -13.94 -1.38
N TRP A 185 14.15 -14.16 -0.42
CA TRP A 185 15.27 -15.09 -0.59
C TRP A 185 14.88 -16.47 -0.13
N ARG A 186 15.12 -17.47 -0.98
CA ARG A 186 14.85 -18.89 -0.68
C ARG A 186 16.01 -19.75 -1.18
N ILE A 187 16.27 -20.82 -0.47
CA ILE A 187 17.16 -21.86 -0.96
C ILE A 187 16.40 -22.65 -2.03
N SER A 188 16.96 -22.76 -3.24
CA SER A 188 16.31 -23.44 -4.35
C SER A 188 17.31 -24.21 -5.22
N GLY A 189 16.76 -25.16 -6.01
CA GLY A 189 17.50 -26.03 -6.90
C GLY A 189 18.29 -27.13 -6.19
N PRO A 190 18.87 -28.06 -6.96
CA PRO A 190 19.61 -29.22 -6.42
C PRO A 190 20.92 -28.79 -5.71
N GLU A 191 21.44 -27.61 -6.02
CA GLU A 191 22.67 -27.08 -5.42
C GLU A 191 22.41 -26.25 -4.15
N HIS A 192 21.18 -26.19 -3.66
CA HIS A 192 20.77 -25.44 -2.45
C HIS A 192 21.27 -24.00 -2.42
N LYS A 193 21.23 -23.29 -3.58
CA LYS A 193 21.70 -21.92 -3.69
C LYS A 193 20.62 -20.91 -3.26
N PRO A 194 20.99 -19.82 -2.54
CA PRO A 194 20.11 -18.70 -2.30
C PRO A 194 19.63 -18.10 -3.62
N THR A 195 18.33 -18.06 -3.84
CA THR A 195 17.69 -17.49 -5.04
C THR A 195 16.73 -16.39 -4.62
N ALA A 196 16.82 -15.23 -5.28
CA ALA A 196 15.91 -14.12 -5.10
C ALA A 196 14.64 -14.32 -5.95
N PHE A 197 13.49 -14.31 -5.30
CA PHE A 197 12.20 -14.37 -5.97
C PHE A 197 11.52 -13.00 -5.89
N PRO A 198 11.04 -12.45 -7.02
CA PRO A 198 10.29 -11.21 -7.01
C PRO A 198 8.98 -11.38 -6.22
N THR A 199 8.59 -10.32 -5.50
CA THR A 199 7.38 -10.33 -4.66
C THR A 199 6.37 -9.28 -5.10
N PHE A 200 6.78 -8.33 -5.95
CA PHE A 200 5.99 -7.16 -6.35
C PHE A 200 4.75 -7.58 -7.14
N ALA A 201 3.58 -7.39 -6.55
CA ALA A 201 2.30 -7.61 -7.20
C ALA A 201 1.18 -6.88 -6.46
N MET A 202 0.24 -6.27 -7.17
CA MET A 202 -0.99 -5.76 -6.57
C MET A 202 -1.81 -6.91 -6.00
N ALA A 203 -2.48 -6.68 -4.88
CA ALA A 203 -3.29 -7.71 -4.22
C ALA A 203 -4.57 -7.14 -3.62
N ALA A 204 -5.71 -7.77 -3.90
CA ALA A 204 -6.97 -7.55 -3.19
C ALA A 204 -7.18 -8.69 -2.17
N LEU A 205 -7.46 -8.31 -0.92
CA LEU A 205 -7.53 -9.20 0.23
C LEU A 205 -8.92 -9.07 0.87
N ALA A 206 -9.76 -10.09 0.78
CA ALA A 206 -11.08 -10.09 1.39
C ALA A 206 -11.08 -10.91 2.68
N GLY A 207 -11.58 -10.34 3.79
CA GLY A 207 -11.60 -11.00 5.10
C GLY A 207 -12.71 -10.52 6.02
N ILE A 208 -12.92 -11.25 7.12
CA ILE A 208 -13.82 -10.88 8.21
C ILE A 208 -13.00 -10.18 9.29
N GLY A 209 -13.47 -9.02 9.75
CA GLY A 209 -12.71 -8.17 10.68
C GLY A 209 -11.56 -7.43 9.97
N ASP A 210 -10.72 -6.76 10.74
CA ASP A 210 -9.57 -6.06 10.20
C ASP A 210 -8.41 -7.03 9.91
N LEU A 211 -7.67 -6.74 8.86
CA LEU A 211 -6.40 -7.41 8.56
C LEU A 211 -5.28 -6.79 9.42
N PRO A 212 -4.09 -7.43 9.52
CA PRO A 212 -2.99 -6.85 10.28
C PRO A 212 -2.62 -5.43 9.82
N ASP A 213 -2.21 -4.57 10.75
CA ASP A 213 -1.81 -3.18 10.49
C ASP A 213 -0.75 -3.09 9.38
N THR A 214 0.17 -4.06 9.30
CA THR A 214 1.18 -4.14 8.23
C THR A 214 0.59 -4.24 6.82
N ILE A 215 -0.64 -4.72 6.69
CA ILE A 215 -1.41 -4.77 5.42
C ILE A 215 -2.28 -3.53 5.29
N MET A 216 -3.01 -3.18 6.36
CA MET A 216 -3.95 -2.04 6.35
C MET A 216 -3.25 -0.73 6.01
N ASP A 217 -2.09 -0.45 6.60
CA ASP A 217 -1.24 0.73 6.34
C ASP A 217 -0.81 0.90 4.85
N ARG A 218 -0.93 -0.15 4.04
CA ARG A 218 -0.52 -0.19 2.63
C ARG A 218 -1.68 -0.50 1.71
N ALA A 219 -2.90 -0.32 2.21
CA ALA A 219 -4.12 -0.68 1.51
C ALA A 219 -5.04 0.51 1.29
N VAL A 220 -5.74 0.50 0.16
CA VAL A 220 -7.00 1.17 0.02
C VAL A 220 -8.04 0.30 0.72
N VAL A 221 -8.67 0.82 1.78
CA VAL A 221 -9.53 0.04 2.67
C VAL A 221 -10.99 0.22 2.31
N LEU A 222 -11.67 -0.91 2.06
CA LEU A 222 -13.12 -0.98 1.82
C LEU A 222 -13.81 -1.65 3.00
N ARG A 223 -14.43 -0.87 3.88
CA ARG A 223 -15.18 -1.37 5.04
C ARG A 223 -16.61 -1.72 4.62
N MET A 224 -16.78 -2.93 4.09
CA MET A 224 -18.04 -3.43 3.55
C MET A 224 -19.10 -3.62 4.62
N GLN A 225 -20.31 -3.24 4.32
CA GLN A 225 -21.49 -3.39 5.18
C GLN A 225 -22.56 -4.23 4.49
N LYS A 226 -23.48 -4.79 5.28
CA LYS A 226 -24.68 -5.41 4.72
C LYS A 226 -25.51 -4.35 4.02
N ARG A 227 -26.09 -4.68 2.87
CA ARG A 227 -26.99 -3.79 2.14
C ARG A 227 -28.18 -3.38 3.00
N LYS A 228 -28.54 -2.12 2.91
CA LYS A 228 -29.77 -1.58 3.51
C LYS A 228 -30.99 -2.05 2.71
N PRO A 229 -32.18 -2.13 3.36
CA PRO A 229 -33.41 -2.30 2.63
C PRO A 229 -33.57 -1.22 1.54
N GLY A 230 -33.81 -1.64 0.31
CA GLY A 230 -33.92 -0.71 -0.85
C GLY A 230 -32.68 -0.60 -1.71
N GLU A 231 -31.48 -0.92 -1.22
CA GLU A 231 -30.28 -1.00 -2.05
C GLU A 231 -30.33 -2.23 -2.97
N LYS A 232 -30.31 -1.98 -4.25
CA LYS A 232 -30.42 -3.02 -5.29
C LYS A 232 -29.12 -3.09 -6.09
N VAL A 233 -28.71 -4.30 -6.44
CA VAL A 233 -27.64 -4.57 -7.41
C VAL A 233 -28.16 -5.52 -8.48
N ALA A 234 -27.59 -5.43 -9.66
CA ALA A 234 -27.89 -6.39 -10.71
C ALA A 234 -27.39 -7.80 -10.32
N PRO A 235 -28.13 -8.85 -10.68
CA PRO A 235 -27.65 -10.22 -10.51
C PRO A 235 -26.38 -10.43 -11.32
N PHE A 236 -25.31 -10.87 -10.66
CA PHE A 236 -24.10 -11.28 -11.37
C PHE A 236 -24.28 -12.69 -11.93
N ARG A 237 -24.39 -12.76 -13.23
CA ARG A 237 -24.59 -14.02 -13.97
C ARG A 237 -23.48 -14.18 -15.00
N SER A 238 -22.69 -15.25 -14.91
CA SER A 238 -21.49 -15.45 -15.72
C SER A 238 -21.74 -15.29 -17.21
N ARG A 239 -22.89 -15.76 -17.73
CA ARG A 239 -23.22 -15.66 -19.16
C ARG A 239 -23.35 -14.24 -19.71
N HIS A 240 -23.73 -13.27 -18.88
CA HIS A 240 -24.00 -11.90 -19.28
C HIS A 240 -22.99 -10.91 -18.70
N SER A 241 -22.66 -11.08 -17.41
CA SER A 241 -21.79 -10.14 -16.68
C SER A 241 -20.32 -10.30 -17.05
N VAL A 242 -19.85 -11.56 -17.22
CA VAL A 242 -18.43 -11.83 -17.52
C VAL A 242 -17.99 -11.28 -18.88
N PRO A 243 -18.72 -11.48 -20.01
CA PRO A 243 -18.32 -10.90 -21.30
C PRO A 243 -18.26 -9.36 -21.27
N GLU A 244 -19.21 -8.70 -20.59
CA GLU A 244 -19.22 -7.23 -20.45
C GLU A 244 -17.98 -6.74 -19.69
N LEU A 245 -17.68 -7.35 -18.55
CA LEU A 245 -16.53 -6.96 -17.72
C LEU A 245 -15.20 -7.27 -18.39
N ASN A 246 -15.09 -8.40 -19.09
CA ASN A 246 -13.91 -8.75 -19.87
C ASN A 246 -13.67 -7.77 -21.02
N ALA A 247 -14.72 -7.29 -21.69
CA ALA A 247 -14.58 -6.25 -22.70
C ALA A 247 -14.01 -4.94 -22.11
N LEU A 248 -14.42 -4.56 -20.90
CA LEU A 248 -13.83 -3.43 -20.17
C LEU A 248 -12.36 -3.68 -19.82
N ARG A 249 -12.01 -4.87 -19.31
CA ARG A 249 -10.62 -5.27 -19.06
C ARG A 249 -9.75 -5.14 -20.32
N ASP A 250 -10.23 -5.62 -21.44
CA ASP A 250 -9.49 -5.59 -22.69
C ASP A 250 -9.30 -4.15 -23.19
N ARG A 251 -10.33 -3.29 -23.09
CA ARG A 251 -10.24 -1.85 -23.37
C ARG A 251 -9.23 -1.16 -22.44
N LEU A 252 -9.25 -1.44 -21.13
CA LEU A 252 -8.27 -0.92 -20.16
C LEU A 252 -6.86 -1.33 -20.53
N THR A 253 -6.65 -2.59 -20.92
CA THR A 253 -5.35 -3.10 -21.36
C THR A 253 -4.86 -2.37 -22.60
N ALA A 254 -5.72 -2.20 -23.60
CA ALA A 254 -5.39 -1.49 -24.84
C ALA A 254 -5.04 -0.03 -24.60
N TRP A 255 -5.79 0.67 -23.72
CA TRP A 255 -5.53 2.07 -23.37
C TRP A 255 -4.24 2.24 -22.54
N LEU A 256 -4.06 1.45 -21.48
CA LEU A 256 -3.03 1.69 -20.47
C LEU A 256 -1.67 1.08 -20.81
N THR A 257 -1.60 -0.02 -21.59
CA THR A 257 -0.32 -0.65 -21.94
C THR A 257 0.65 0.29 -22.67
N PRO A 258 0.23 1.05 -23.69
CA PRO A 258 1.10 2.02 -24.36
C PRO A 258 1.56 3.17 -23.43
N LEU A 259 0.78 3.46 -22.38
CA LEU A 259 1.06 4.55 -21.45
C LEU A 259 2.00 4.16 -20.30
N ARG A 260 2.45 2.91 -20.19
CA ARG A 260 3.37 2.44 -19.14
C ARG A 260 4.62 3.30 -19.01
N GLY A 261 5.23 3.69 -20.15
CA GLY A 261 6.41 4.57 -20.15
C GLY A 261 6.13 5.99 -19.63
N THR A 262 4.94 6.52 -19.92
CA THR A 262 4.49 7.82 -19.40
C THR A 262 4.17 7.71 -17.91
N ALA A 263 3.45 6.67 -17.49
CA ALA A 263 3.14 6.38 -16.09
C ALA A 263 4.40 6.30 -15.22
N HIS A 264 5.45 5.64 -15.71
CA HIS A 264 6.72 5.51 -14.98
C HIS A 264 7.43 6.84 -14.71
N ARG A 265 7.25 7.83 -15.59
CA ARG A 265 7.87 9.16 -15.46
C ARG A 265 6.96 10.19 -14.79
N LEU A 266 5.68 9.89 -14.65
CA LEU A 266 4.72 10.82 -14.10
C LEU A 266 4.87 10.92 -12.58
N VAL A 267 5.09 12.13 -12.08
CA VAL A 267 5.14 12.44 -10.65
C VAL A 267 3.97 13.40 -10.36
N PRO A 268 2.79 12.87 -10.02
CA PRO A 268 1.63 13.71 -9.76
C PRO A 268 1.74 14.38 -8.38
N PRO A 269 1.12 15.56 -8.19
CA PRO A 269 1.03 16.18 -6.87
C PRO A 269 0.14 15.34 -5.96
N MET A 270 0.71 14.84 -4.87
CA MET A 270 0.00 14.01 -3.90
C MET A 270 -0.75 14.87 -2.87
N PRO A 271 -2.00 14.51 -2.52
CA PRO A 271 -2.76 15.22 -1.48
C PRO A 271 -2.46 14.76 -0.05
N VAL A 272 -1.66 13.72 0.10
CA VAL A 272 -1.26 13.06 1.35
C VAL A 272 0.22 12.75 1.33
N GLU A 273 0.81 12.45 2.49
CA GLU A 273 2.24 12.20 2.66
C GLU A 273 2.53 10.75 3.08
N ASP A 274 3.79 10.39 3.17
CA ASP A 274 4.31 9.12 3.67
C ASP A 274 3.67 7.87 3.02
N ARG A 275 3.31 6.87 3.83
CA ARG A 275 2.73 5.61 3.35
C ARG A 275 1.39 5.77 2.62
N ALA A 276 0.60 6.76 3.01
CA ALA A 276 -0.64 7.06 2.32
C ALA A 276 -0.35 7.54 0.89
N ALA A 277 0.69 8.37 0.69
CA ALA A 277 1.14 8.77 -0.63
C ALA A 277 1.60 7.56 -1.46
N ASP A 278 2.45 6.68 -0.91
CA ASP A 278 2.89 5.46 -1.57
C ASP A 278 1.72 4.56 -2.03
N THR A 279 0.67 4.49 -1.20
CA THR A 279 -0.52 3.68 -1.49
C THR A 279 -1.40 4.31 -2.57
N TRP A 280 -1.55 5.64 -2.57
CA TRP A 280 -2.46 6.32 -3.49
C TRP A 280 -1.79 6.79 -4.79
N GLU A 281 -0.46 6.92 -4.85
CA GLU A 281 0.27 7.36 -6.05
C GLU A 281 -0.14 6.58 -7.32
N PRO A 282 -0.21 5.23 -7.32
CA PRO A 282 -0.65 4.47 -8.49
C PRO A 282 -2.05 4.86 -8.99
N LEU A 283 -2.98 5.15 -8.09
CA LEU A 283 -4.35 5.54 -8.40
C LEU A 283 -4.38 6.97 -8.97
N VAL A 284 -3.58 7.87 -8.37
CA VAL A 284 -3.44 9.26 -8.83
C VAL A 284 -2.79 9.29 -10.23
N ILE A 285 -1.76 8.47 -10.49
CA ILE A 285 -1.15 8.35 -11.82
C ILE A 285 -2.20 8.00 -12.87
N VAL A 286 -3.04 6.97 -12.63
CA VAL A 286 -4.12 6.60 -13.55
C VAL A 286 -5.09 7.75 -13.77
N ALA A 287 -5.48 8.45 -12.73
CA ALA A 287 -6.39 9.59 -12.84
C ALA A 287 -5.82 10.72 -13.71
N TYR A 288 -4.52 10.99 -13.58
CA TYR A 288 -3.84 11.99 -14.41
C TYR A 288 -3.69 11.53 -15.88
N LEU A 289 -3.50 10.24 -16.12
CA LEU A 289 -3.50 9.68 -17.48
C LEU A 289 -4.88 9.75 -18.13
N ALA A 290 -5.94 9.59 -17.37
CA ALA A 290 -7.32 9.69 -17.83
C ALA A 290 -7.74 11.15 -18.07
N GLY A 291 -7.25 12.09 -17.27
CA GLY A 291 -7.62 13.49 -17.39
C GLY A 291 -9.07 13.78 -16.97
N GLY A 292 -9.66 14.81 -17.57
CA GLY A 292 -11.05 15.20 -17.28
C GLY A 292 -11.29 15.51 -15.80
N HIS A 293 -12.35 14.97 -15.23
CA HIS A 293 -12.74 15.16 -13.81
C HIS A 293 -11.99 14.22 -12.84
N TRP A 294 -11.32 13.17 -13.34
CA TRP A 294 -10.72 12.12 -12.53
C TRP A 294 -9.64 12.60 -11.57
N PRO A 295 -8.70 13.52 -11.93
CA PRO A 295 -7.70 14.01 -10.98
C PRO A 295 -8.32 14.69 -9.76
N ALA A 296 -9.35 15.51 -9.95
CA ALA A 296 -10.04 16.20 -8.85
C ALA A 296 -10.84 15.21 -7.98
N GLN A 297 -11.56 14.30 -8.60
CA GLN A 297 -12.34 13.26 -7.92
C GLN A 297 -11.43 12.32 -7.12
N THR A 298 -10.30 11.94 -7.68
CA THR A 298 -9.30 11.09 -6.99
C THR A 298 -8.70 11.79 -5.78
N ARG A 299 -8.37 13.08 -5.90
CA ARG A 299 -7.89 13.87 -4.76
C ARG A 299 -8.91 13.90 -3.63
N ALA A 300 -10.18 14.14 -3.94
CA ALA A 300 -11.25 14.14 -2.94
C ALA A 300 -11.40 12.76 -2.27
N ALA A 301 -11.41 11.69 -3.07
CA ALA A 301 -11.49 10.31 -2.58
C ALA A 301 -10.30 9.95 -1.68
N CYS A 302 -9.08 10.29 -2.09
CA CYS A 302 -7.87 10.05 -1.32
C CYS A 302 -7.96 10.71 0.06
N LEU A 303 -8.27 12.01 0.12
CA LEU A 303 -8.38 12.75 1.37
C LEU A 303 -9.50 12.22 2.27
N ALA A 304 -10.66 11.88 1.71
CA ALA A 304 -11.79 11.37 2.49
C ALA A 304 -11.49 9.99 3.06
N MET A 305 -10.99 9.06 2.24
CA MET A 305 -10.71 7.69 2.67
C MET A 305 -9.53 7.62 3.66
N THR A 306 -8.46 8.37 3.43
CA THR A 306 -7.32 8.42 4.37
C THR A 306 -7.74 8.99 5.72
N ARG A 307 -8.54 10.08 5.73
CA ARG A 307 -9.08 10.63 6.97
C ARG A 307 -9.97 9.64 7.71
N ASN A 308 -10.83 8.91 6.99
CA ASN A 308 -11.70 7.91 7.60
C ASN A 308 -10.91 6.77 8.23
N GLU A 309 -9.81 6.31 7.60
CA GLU A 309 -8.95 5.29 8.19
C GLU A 309 -8.24 5.79 9.46
N VAL A 310 -7.69 7.01 9.44
CA VAL A 310 -7.09 7.60 10.65
C VAL A 310 -8.12 7.65 11.79
N VAL A 311 -9.35 8.09 11.52
CA VAL A 311 -10.41 8.10 12.54
C VAL A 311 -10.78 6.70 13.02
N GLN A 312 -10.80 5.71 12.12
CA GLN A 312 -11.09 4.32 12.47
C GLN A 312 -9.94 3.68 13.27
N ASP A 313 -8.70 3.88 12.85
CA ASP A 313 -7.51 3.39 13.56
C ASP A 313 -7.42 3.98 14.96
N GLU A 314 -7.70 5.28 15.12
CA GLU A 314 -7.81 5.92 16.43
C GLU A 314 -8.92 5.33 17.28
N GLN A 315 -10.07 4.94 16.68
CA GLN A 315 -11.16 4.29 17.40
C GLN A 315 -10.86 2.82 17.72
N THR A 316 -10.07 2.16 16.91
CA THR A 316 -9.80 0.71 16.99
C THR A 316 -8.67 0.39 17.95
N THR A 317 -7.70 1.29 18.11
CA THR A 317 -6.60 1.00 19.03
C THR A 317 -7.06 1.19 20.48
N LEU A 318 -7.18 0.09 21.19
CA LEU A 318 -7.60 0.05 22.61
C LEU A 318 -6.81 1.03 23.49
N LYS A 319 -5.55 1.25 23.20
CA LYS A 319 -4.66 2.20 23.90
C LYS A 319 -5.04 3.65 23.62
N THR A 320 -5.35 3.99 22.38
CA THR A 320 -5.80 5.34 21.99
C THR A 320 -7.19 5.63 22.56
N ARG A 321 -8.08 4.62 22.55
CA ARG A 321 -9.36 4.72 23.26
C ARG A 321 -9.16 4.97 24.74
N LEU A 322 -8.25 4.27 25.39
CA LEU A 322 -7.93 4.48 26.79
C LEU A 322 -7.49 5.92 27.07
N LEU A 323 -6.59 6.48 26.25
CA LEU A 323 -6.15 7.89 26.37
C LEU A 323 -7.33 8.86 26.25
N ARG A 324 -8.25 8.60 25.34
CA ARG A 324 -9.43 9.43 25.10
C ARG A 324 -10.42 9.35 26.27
N ASP A 325 -10.65 8.15 26.79
CA ASP A 325 -11.53 7.94 27.94
C ASP A 325 -10.93 8.54 29.21
N ILE A 326 -9.61 8.42 29.42
CA ILE A 326 -8.90 9.11 30.52
C ILE A 326 -9.03 10.63 30.39
N ARG A 327 -8.89 11.21 29.19
CA ARG A 327 -9.10 12.64 28.96
C ARG A 327 -10.50 13.07 29.39
N ARG A 328 -11.53 12.31 28.99
CA ARG A 328 -12.92 12.54 29.40
C ARG A 328 -13.09 12.50 30.91
N VAL A 329 -12.44 11.56 31.61
CA VAL A 329 -12.49 11.47 33.08
C VAL A 329 -11.86 12.71 33.70
N PHE A 330 -10.70 13.20 33.22
CA PHE A 330 -10.10 14.43 33.72
C PHE A 330 -11.01 15.64 33.50
N GLU A 331 -11.60 15.79 32.32
CA GLU A 331 -12.56 16.86 31.99
C GLU A 331 -13.79 16.83 32.91
N GLN A 332 -14.36 15.65 33.16
CA GLN A 332 -15.51 15.47 34.08
C GLN A 332 -15.16 15.80 35.54
N GLN A 333 -13.90 15.64 35.94
CA GLN A 333 -13.40 15.97 37.28
C GLN A 333 -12.89 17.42 37.39
N GLY A 334 -13.22 18.29 36.42
CA GLY A 334 -12.83 19.70 36.42
C GLY A 334 -11.35 19.94 36.13
N ASP A 335 -10.75 19.09 35.30
CA ASP A 335 -9.34 19.18 34.88
C ASP A 335 -8.33 19.21 36.04
N THR A 336 -8.61 18.44 37.07
CA THR A 336 -7.75 18.32 38.27
C THR A 336 -6.31 18.00 37.90
N GLU A 337 -5.33 18.46 38.73
CA GLU A 337 -3.91 18.26 38.50
C GLU A 337 -3.52 16.76 38.48
N ALA A 338 -4.15 15.93 39.29
CA ALA A 338 -3.91 14.50 39.36
C ALA A 338 -5.16 13.71 39.83
N LEU A 339 -5.29 12.48 39.31
CA LEU A 339 -6.31 11.52 39.72
C LEU A 339 -5.66 10.32 40.37
N ARG A 340 -6.21 9.86 41.51
CA ARG A 340 -5.78 8.60 42.12
C ARG A 340 -5.99 7.45 41.16
N SER A 341 -5.04 6.52 41.12
CA SER A 341 -5.16 5.34 40.22
C SER A 341 -6.44 4.54 40.45
N HIS A 342 -6.90 4.47 41.69
CA HIS A 342 -8.17 3.80 42.07
C HIS A 342 -9.40 4.55 41.51
N ASP A 343 -9.42 5.88 41.65
CA ASP A 343 -10.58 6.69 41.25
C ASP A 343 -10.67 6.77 39.71
N LEU A 344 -9.53 6.92 39.04
CA LEU A 344 -9.45 6.84 37.56
C LEU A 344 -9.94 5.48 37.05
N LEU A 345 -9.49 4.39 37.68
CA LEU A 345 -9.88 3.04 37.30
C LEU A 345 -11.38 2.81 37.51
N ALA A 346 -11.95 3.27 38.65
CA ALA A 346 -13.37 3.18 38.92
C ALA A 346 -14.20 3.95 37.91
N ALA A 347 -13.78 5.16 37.53
CA ALA A 347 -14.46 5.97 36.52
C ALA A 347 -14.44 5.30 35.13
N LEU A 348 -13.31 4.72 34.73
CA LEU A 348 -13.21 3.99 33.47
C LEU A 348 -14.12 2.74 33.42
N ILE A 349 -14.20 1.99 34.51
CA ILE A 349 -15.03 0.77 34.59
C ILE A 349 -16.54 1.11 34.65
N GLN A 350 -16.91 2.27 35.18
CA GLN A 350 -18.30 2.73 35.22
C GLN A 350 -18.87 3.14 33.87
N ASP A 351 -18.01 3.43 32.87
CA ASP A 351 -18.45 3.75 31.53
C ASP A 351 -18.96 2.48 30.83
N ALA A 352 -20.27 2.35 30.70
CA ALA A 352 -20.94 1.18 30.11
C ALA A 352 -20.69 1.07 28.57
N GLU A 353 -20.29 2.17 27.90
CA GLU A 353 -19.96 2.15 26.46
C GLU A 353 -18.49 1.80 26.22
N ALA A 354 -17.68 1.74 27.28
CA ALA A 354 -16.26 1.43 27.20
C ALA A 354 -15.98 -0.06 27.53
N PRO A 355 -14.96 -0.67 26.93
CA PRO A 355 -14.67 -2.10 27.12
C PRO A 355 -13.98 -2.40 28.47
N TRP A 356 -13.82 -1.42 29.35
CA TRP A 356 -12.96 -1.53 30.52
C TRP A 356 -13.51 -2.46 31.61
N ALA A 357 -14.82 -2.57 31.71
CA ALA A 357 -15.47 -3.52 32.64
C ALA A 357 -15.21 -4.99 32.24
N GLU A 358 -15.11 -5.27 30.95
CA GLU A 358 -14.91 -6.61 30.39
C GLU A 358 -13.47 -6.89 29.97
N TYR A 359 -12.54 -5.97 30.21
CA TYR A 359 -11.15 -6.10 29.81
C TYR A 359 -10.44 -7.28 30.50
N GLY A 360 -10.04 -8.27 29.72
CA GLY A 360 -9.46 -9.51 30.23
C GLY A 360 -10.49 -10.37 30.99
N THR A 361 -10.02 -11.17 31.93
CA THR A 361 -10.89 -12.10 32.68
C THR A 361 -11.62 -11.50 33.87
N LYS A 362 -11.22 -10.31 34.34
CA LYS A 362 -11.73 -9.68 35.58
C LYS A 362 -11.93 -8.17 35.47
N GLY A 363 -12.01 -7.63 34.26
CA GLY A 363 -12.04 -6.20 34.00
C GLY A 363 -10.66 -5.53 34.06
N LEU A 364 -10.60 -4.25 33.69
CA LEU A 364 -9.40 -3.43 33.74
C LEU A 364 -8.94 -3.28 35.21
N ASN A 365 -7.67 -3.53 35.48
CA ASN A 365 -7.07 -3.37 36.81
C ASN A 365 -5.84 -2.44 36.74
N ALA A 366 -5.30 -2.09 37.90
CA ALA A 366 -4.18 -1.15 38.02
C ALA A 366 -2.92 -1.62 37.26
N TYR A 367 -2.66 -2.92 37.20
CA TYR A 367 -1.53 -3.49 36.45
C TYR A 367 -1.73 -3.35 34.96
N HIS A 368 -2.90 -3.72 34.44
CA HIS A 368 -3.25 -3.59 33.03
C HIS A 368 -3.26 -2.11 32.59
N LEU A 369 -3.84 -1.22 33.39
CA LEU A 369 -3.84 0.21 33.13
C LEU A 369 -2.42 0.76 33.00
N ALA A 370 -1.53 0.45 33.94
CA ALA A 370 -0.13 0.88 33.90
C ALA A 370 0.62 0.29 32.68
N ASN A 371 0.30 -0.94 32.29
CA ASN A 371 0.92 -1.59 31.13
C ASN A 371 0.48 -0.96 29.81
N LEU A 372 -0.80 -0.65 29.64
CA LEU A 372 -1.34 0.01 28.44
C LEU A 372 -0.79 1.44 28.27
N LEU A 373 -0.56 2.16 29.39
CA LEU A 373 -0.06 3.53 29.38
C LEU A 373 1.47 3.62 29.24
N ARG A 374 2.19 2.52 29.46
CA ARG A 374 3.66 2.50 29.41
C ARG A 374 4.23 2.90 28.05
N ASP A 375 3.57 2.52 26.97
CA ASP A 375 4.00 2.82 25.61
C ASP A 375 3.97 4.32 25.30
N PHE A 376 3.19 5.08 26.06
CA PHE A 376 3.13 6.54 26.01
C PHE A 376 4.08 7.22 27.02
N GLY A 377 4.89 6.46 27.74
CA GLY A 377 5.77 6.98 28.79
C GLY A 377 5.03 7.41 30.07
N ILE A 378 3.75 7.04 30.21
CA ILE A 378 2.91 7.42 31.35
C ILE A 378 2.94 6.33 32.42
N SER A 379 3.23 6.71 33.64
CA SER A 379 3.31 5.79 34.78
C SER A 379 2.76 6.41 36.07
N PRO A 380 2.13 5.61 36.97
CA PRO A 380 1.60 6.13 38.23
C PRO A 380 2.73 6.50 39.19
N ALA A 381 2.67 7.69 39.76
CA ALA A 381 3.61 8.19 40.76
C ALA A 381 2.92 8.42 42.13
N ASN A 382 3.71 8.54 43.18
CA ASN A 382 3.16 8.96 44.47
C ASN A 382 2.82 10.46 44.40
N HIS A 383 1.59 10.80 44.67
CA HIS A 383 1.08 12.17 44.70
C HIS A 383 0.50 12.50 46.07
N ARG A 384 0.76 13.71 46.57
CA ARG A 384 0.20 14.20 47.85
C ARG A 384 -0.96 15.13 47.54
N PHE A 385 -2.18 14.70 47.89
CA PHE A 385 -3.40 15.44 47.67
C PHE A 385 -3.63 16.51 48.75
N GLU A 386 -4.46 17.51 48.46
CA GLU A 386 -4.78 18.63 49.39
C GLU A 386 -5.25 18.18 50.79
N ASN A 387 -5.88 17.02 50.86
CA ASN A 387 -6.31 16.40 52.13
C ASN A 387 -5.13 15.77 52.94
N GLY A 388 -3.89 16.01 52.52
CA GLY A 388 -2.66 15.53 53.14
C GLY A 388 -2.36 14.05 52.94
N ARG A 389 -3.26 13.27 52.30
CA ARG A 389 -3.04 11.84 52.00
C ARG A 389 -2.17 11.63 50.75
N GLN A 390 -1.31 10.65 50.84
CA GLN A 390 -0.47 10.22 49.72
C GLN A 390 -1.05 8.97 49.09
N ALA A 391 -1.14 8.95 47.75
CA ALA A 391 -1.60 7.79 46.99
C ALA A 391 -0.91 7.70 45.64
N LYS A 392 -0.94 6.51 45.01
CA LYS A 392 -0.56 6.35 43.61
C LYS A 392 -1.59 7.10 42.72
N ALA A 393 -1.08 7.97 41.86
CA ALA A 393 -1.87 8.82 41.00
C ALA A 393 -1.24 8.99 39.62
N TYR A 394 -2.06 9.37 38.69
CA TYR A 394 -1.65 9.84 37.37
C TYR A 394 -1.83 11.36 37.31
N ALA A 395 -0.76 12.09 37.01
CA ALA A 395 -0.81 13.53 36.86
C ALA A 395 -1.24 13.91 35.45
N ARG A 396 -2.10 14.93 35.32
CA ARG A 396 -2.66 15.39 34.03
C ARG A 396 -1.58 15.78 33.00
N ASN A 397 -0.51 16.41 33.49
CA ASN A 397 0.61 16.84 32.64
C ASN A 397 1.32 15.69 31.93
N GLN A 398 1.30 14.46 32.44
CA GLN A 398 1.88 13.28 31.78
C GLN A 398 1.12 12.89 30.50
N PHE A 399 -0.16 13.29 30.37
CA PHE A 399 -0.99 12.95 29.25
C PHE A 399 -1.00 14.00 28.15
N LEU A 400 -0.57 15.23 28.40
CA LEU A 400 -0.72 16.35 27.46
C LEU A 400 -0.06 16.08 26.08
N ASP A 401 1.15 15.54 26.08
CA ASP A 401 1.84 15.18 24.85
C ASP A 401 1.14 14.03 24.12
N ALA A 402 0.73 12.99 24.87
CA ALA A 402 0.00 11.86 24.31
C ALA A 402 -1.36 12.29 23.74
N TRP A 403 -2.10 13.16 24.43
CA TRP A 403 -3.36 13.68 23.91
C TRP A 403 -3.17 14.54 22.68
N ALA A 404 -2.17 15.42 22.65
CA ALA A 404 -1.87 16.24 21.49
C ALA A 404 -1.52 15.40 20.24
N ARG A 405 -0.83 14.26 20.43
CA ARG A 405 -0.41 13.38 19.32
C ARG A 405 -1.47 12.40 18.89
N TYR A 406 -2.19 11.78 19.84
CA TYR A 406 -3.07 10.64 19.59
C TYR A 406 -4.56 10.93 19.78
N CYS A 407 -4.91 12.10 20.34
CA CYS A 407 -6.30 12.50 20.57
C CYS A 407 -6.52 13.97 20.18
N PRO A 408 -6.22 14.39 18.92
CA PRO A 408 -6.46 15.77 18.50
C PRO A 408 -7.94 16.11 18.58
N ASP A 409 -8.27 17.34 18.99
CA ASP A 409 -9.65 17.80 19.03
C ASP A 409 -10.25 17.86 17.62
N PRO A 410 -11.39 17.26 17.36
CA PRO A 410 -12.02 17.29 16.03
C PRO A 410 -12.45 18.71 15.60
N ALA A 411 -12.40 19.69 16.49
CA ALA A 411 -12.78 21.08 16.24
C ALA A 411 -11.61 22.00 15.85
N GLN A 412 -10.34 21.54 15.88
CA GLN A 412 -9.22 22.31 15.35
C GLN A 412 -8.86 21.80 13.95
N PRO A 413 -9.24 22.53 12.86
CA PRO A 413 -8.63 22.27 11.58
C PRO A 413 -7.12 22.51 11.75
N ALA A 414 -6.30 21.56 11.23
CA ALA A 414 -4.85 21.76 11.18
C ALA A 414 -4.59 23.18 10.70
N THR A 415 -4.03 24.01 11.57
CA THR A 415 -3.55 25.34 11.21
C THR A 415 -2.62 25.14 10.04
N ALA A 416 -3.06 25.59 8.86
CA ALA A 416 -2.22 25.67 7.70
C ALA A 416 -0.91 26.31 8.17
N ALA A 417 0.20 25.58 8.00
CA ALA A 417 1.52 26.17 8.16
C ALA A 417 1.52 27.44 7.30
N GLU A 418 1.60 28.59 7.94
CA GLU A 418 1.80 29.86 7.26
C GLU A 418 3.00 29.68 6.34
N GLU A 419 2.76 29.72 5.04
CA GLU A 419 3.78 29.92 4.03
C GLU A 419 4.48 31.26 4.31
N THR A 420 5.49 31.23 5.15
CA THR A 420 6.51 32.26 5.17
C THR A 420 7.32 32.13 3.89
N VAL A 421 6.86 32.82 2.85
CA VAL A 421 7.64 33.11 1.66
C VAL A 421 8.92 33.83 2.12
N PRO A 422 10.13 33.25 1.92
CA PRO A 422 11.34 33.97 2.25
C PRO A 422 11.53 35.10 1.22
N THR A 423 11.32 36.31 1.65
CA THR A 423 11.62 37.53 0.88
C THR A 423 13.09 37.47 0.47
N ARG A 424 13.32 37.36 -0.80
CA ARG A 424 14.61 37.34 -1.49
C ARG A 424 15.39 38.63 -1.16
N ARG A 425 16.24 38.56 -0.12
CA ARG A 425 17.17 39.66 0.22
C ARG A 425 18.26 39.69 -0.85
N ALA A 426 18.44 40.93 -1.42
CA ALA A 426 19.41 41.23 -2.48
C ALA A 426 20.81 40.68 -2.14
N GLN A 427 21.39 39.98 -3.10
CA GLN A 427 22.75 39.48 -3.04
C GLN A 427 23.72 40.67 -3.10
N SER A 428 24.47 40.90 -2.05
CA SER A 428 25.69 41.65 -2.05
C SER A 428 26.84 40.82 -2.61
N LYS A 429 27.56 41.39 -3.55
CA LYS A 429 28.70 40.90 -4.31
C LYS A 429 29.82 40.40 -3.37
N PRO A 430 30.43 39.22 -3.64
CA PRO A 430 31.59 38.78 -2.86
C PRO A 430 32.86 39.53 -3.21
N PRO A 431 33.81 39.75 -2.26
CA PRO A 431 35.09 40.35 -2.50
C PRO A 431 36.07 39.42 -3.22
N ALA A 432 36.95 40.03 -4.02
CA ALA A 432 38.00 39.35 -4.82
C ALA A 432 39.07 38.68 -3.95
N PRO A 433 39.72 37.59 -4.42
CA PRO A 433 40.80 36.93 -3.67
C PRO A 433 42.12 37.69 -3.83
N PRO A 434 42.98 37.65 -2.79
CA PRO A 434 44.31 38.26 -2.91
C PRO A 434 45.27 37.37 -3.69
N SER A 435 46.06 38.03 -4.57
CA SER A 435 47.20 37.49 -5.28
C SER A 435 48.33 37.15 -4.34
N GLY A 436 48.86 35.92 -4.37
CA GLY A 436 49.99 35.49 -3.60
C GLY A 436 50.72 34.36 -4.30
N THR A 437 51.83 34.71 -4.87
CA THR A 437 53.03 34.13 -5.43
C THR A 437 53.36 32.69 -4.99
N LEU A 438 53.68 31.85 -5.99
CA LEU A 438 54.36 30.55 -5.89
C LEU A 438 55.84 30.73 -5.47
N PRO A 439 56.46 29.72 -4.89
CA PRO A 439 57.69 29.22 -5.45
C PRO A 439 57.74 27.70 -5.67
N ILE A 440 58.50 27.43 -6.72
CA ILE A 440 58.89 26.15 -7.28
C ILE A 440 60.00 25.51 -6.46
N GLY A 441 60.00 24.17 -6.35
CA GLY A 441 61.14 23.39 -5.93
C GLY A 441 60.98 21.90 -6.23
N PRO A 442 62.05 21.21 -6.61
CA PRO A 442 62.00 20.08 -7.54
C PRO A 442 62.03 18.68 -6.91
N PRO A 443 62.14 17.61 -7.74
CA PRO A 443 61.65 16.27 -7.43
C PRO A 443 62.73 15.35 -6.79
N GLY A 444 62.29 14.40 -6.02
CA GLY A 444 63.14 13.32 -5.52
C GLY A 444 62.48 11.98 -5.69
N GLY A 445 63.16 11.08 -6.34
CA GLY A 445 62.71 9.75 -6.77
C GLY A 445 62.83 8.66 -5.69
N PRO A 446 62.82 7.40 -6.05
CA PRO A 446 62.08 6.36 -5.34
C PRO A 446 62.90 5.46 -4.43
N ALA A 447 62.29 4.79 -3.51
CA ALA A 447 62.88 3.62 -2.85
C ALA A 447 61.80 2.59 -2.46
N GLY A 448 62.07 1.38 -2.88
CA GLY A 448 61.27 0.18 -2.81
C GLY A 448 61.27 -0.57 -1.47
N PRO A 449 60.95 -1.85 -1.48
CA PRO A 449 60.10 -2.47 -0.43
C PRO A 449 60.88 -3.19 0.66
N ARG A 450 60.28 -3.42 1.82
CA ARG A 450 60.67 -4.51 2.75
C ARG A 450 59.50 -5.19 3.46
N HIS A 451 59.63 -6.46 3.40
CA HIS A 451 58.98 -7.61 4.02
C HIS A 451 58.83 -7.57 5.57
N THR A 452 58.01 -8.53 6.00
CA THR A 452 57.96 -9.33 7.24
C THR A 452 57.02 -8.75 8.33
N ARG A 453 56.08 -9.43 8.83
CA ARG A 453 55.76 -10.85 9.16
C ARG A 453 54.24 -11.03 9.17
#